data_937499c649d904f6dae4500768007755
#
_entry.id   937499c649d904f6dae4500768007755
#
_cell.length_a   1.000
_cell.length_b   1.000
_cell.length_c   1.000
_cell.angle_alpha   90.00
_cell.angle_beta   90.00
_cell.angle_gamma   90.00
#
_symmetry.space_group_name_H-M   'P 1'
#
loop_
_entity.id
_entity.type
_entity.pdbx_description
1 polymer ?
#
loop_
_entity_poly.entity_id
_entity_poly.type
_entity_poly.pdbx_seq_one_letter_code
_entity_poly.pdbx_strand_id
1 'polypeptide(L)'
;MTSRYLVDNNALIALKHGRVTSAFFLAHCQVTTDVLREADEHPHFERLKAGAYALTPAVLEQVRTVMTGMAVGDTALIDLYGNKGTADPSLVASALHAIAVDQGALFGDDWTIVTNDGGVEDAAARHGVATIKPAELAALIDEAT
;
A
#
# COMPACT_ATOMS: atom_id res chain seq x y z
N MET A 1 7.74 18.30 1.18
CA MET A 1 7.05 17.05 1.51
C MET A 1 6.26 16.57 0.30
N THR A 2 6.51 15.36 -0.15
CA THR A 2 5.83 14.77 -1.30
C THR A 2 4.85 13.73 -0.81
N SER A 3 3.64 13.71 -1.36
CA SER A 3 2.68 12.66 -1.07
C SER A 3 3.07 11.39 -1.81
N ARG A 4 3.08 10.27 -1.10
CA ARG A 4 3.37 8.94 -1.61
C ARG A 4 2.22 7.99 -1.28
N TYR A 5 1.90 7.10 -2.19
CA TYR A 5 0.77 6.20 -2.06
C TYR A 5 1.21 4.75 -2.26
N LEU A 6 0.88 3.90 -1.30
CA LEU A 6 1.00 2.45 -1.45
C LEU A 6 -0.36 1.92 -1.85
N VAL A 7 -0.45 1.31 -3.02
CA VAL A 7 -1.71 0.93 -3.65
C VAL A 7 -1.96 -0.56 -3.50
N ASP A 8 -3.11 -0.91 -2.91
CA ASP A 8 -3.59 -2.27 -2.78
C ASP A 8 -4.00 -2.84 -4.15
N ASN A 9 -4.00 -4.17 -4.31
CA ASN A 9 -4.33 -4.83 -5.57
C ASN A 9 -5.74 -4.47 -6.08
N ASN A 10 -6.74 -4.48 -5.23
CA ASN A 10 -8.10 -4.11 -5.64
C ASN A 10 -8.19 -2.64 -6.06
N ALA A 11 -7.45 -1.77 -5.39
CA ALA A 11 -7.36 -0.36 -5.77
C ALA A 11 -6.67 -0.19 -7.13
N LEU A 12 -5.61 -0.96 -7.37
CA LEU A 12 -4.90 -0.97 -8.65
C LEU A 12 -5.84 -1.34 -9.81
N ILE A 13 -6.66 -2.37 -9.62
CA ILE A 13 -7.66 -2.78 -10.61
C ILE A 13 -8.68 -1.67 -10.85
N ALA A 14 -9.15 -1.04 -9.77
CA ALA A 14 -10.15 0.03 -9.84
C ALA A 14 -9.67 1.28 -10.58
N LEU A 15 -8.36 1.55 -10.55
CA LEU A 15 -7.76 2.70 -11.23
C LEU A 15 -7.81 2.61 -12.75
N LYS A 16 -7.82 1.41 -13.30
CA LYS A 16 -7.74 1.13 -14.74
C LYS A 16 -6.37 1.52 -15.34
N HIS A 17 -6.15 1.10 -16.56
CA HIS A 17 -4.83 1.17 -17.21
C HIS A 17 -4.32 2.61 -17.41
N GLY A 18 -5.18 3.51 -17.85
CA GLY A 18 -4.78 4.88 -18.17
C GLY A 18 -4.21 5.64 -16.97
N ARG A 19 -4.75 5.38 -15.77
CA ARG A 19 -4.28 6.02 -14.56
C ARG A 19 -2.98 5.42 -14.06
N VAL A 20 -2.81 4.09 -14.17
CA VAL A 20 -1.60 3.37 -13.75
C VAL A 20 -0.38 3.81 -14.57
N THR A 21 -0.57 4.22 -15.82
CA THR A 21 0.51 4.69 -16.69
C THR A 21 0.71 6.20 -16.64
N SER A 22 -0.09 6.93 -15.86
CA SER A 22 0.02 8.38 -15.77
C SER A 22 1.33 8.82 -15.13
N ALA A 23 1.75 10.05 -15.43
CA ALA A 23 2.93 10.65 -14.81
C ALA A 23 2.76 10.77 -13.30
N PHE A 24 1.55 11.08 -12.83
CA PHE A 24 1.25 11.15 -11.39
C PHE A 24 1.50 9.81 -10.71
N PHE A 25 0.95 8.73 -11.27
CA PHE A 25 1.12 7.39 -10.69
C PHE A 25 2.60 7.01 -10.62
N LEU A 26 3.32 7.21 -11.72
CA LEU A 26 4.75 6.88 -11.77
C LEU A 26 5.58 7.67 -10.76
N ALA A 27 5.19 8.90 -10.47
CA ALA A 27 5.93 9.78 -9.55
C ALA A 27 5.55 9.55 -8.08
N HIS A 28 4.29 9.17 -7.79
CA HIS A 28 3.77 9.20 -6.42
C HIS A 28 3.27 7.85 -5.89
N CYS A 29 3.06 6.86 -6.73
CA CYS A 29 2.44 5.60 -6.34
C CYS A 29 3.39 4.42 -6.49
N GLN A 30 3.29 3.48 -5.55
CA GLN A 30 4.05 2.23 -5.56
C GLN A 30 3.14 1.09 -5.11
N VAL A 31 3.48 -0.13 -5.51
CA VAL A 31 2.90 -1.35 -4.96
C VAL A 31 3.97 -2.10 -4.18
N THR A 32 3.56 -2.88 -3.19
CA THR A 32 4.50 -3.72 -2.44
C THR A 32 4.82 -4.98 -3.24
N THR A 33 5.87 -5.70 -2.82
CA THR A 33 6.24 -6.98 -3.43
C THR A 33 5.08 -7.99 -3.38
N ASP A 34 4.35 -8.04 -2.27
CA ASP A 34 3.23 -8.97 -2.11
C ASP A 34 2.03 -8.58 -2.98
N VAL A 35 1.70 -7.29 -3.08
CA VAL A 35 0.67 -6.80 -4.01
C VAL A 35 1.06 -7.10 -5.45
N LEU A 36 2.32 -6.92 -5.79
CA LEU A 36 2.83 -7.24 -7.13
C LEU A 36 2.64 -8.72 -7.47
N ARG A 37 2.85 -9.60 -6.49
CA ARG A 37 2.63 -11.05 -6.67
C ARG A 37 1.18 -11.36 -6.99
N GLU A 38 0.22 -10.67 -6.35
CA GLU A 38 -1.21 -10.82 -6.65
C GLU A 38 -1.57 -10.23 -8.01
N ALA A 39 -0.83 -9.25 -8.47
CA ALA A 39 -1.07 -8.53 -9.72
C ALA A 39 -0.24 -9.07 -10.89
N ASP A 40 0.19 -10.33 -10.85
CA ASP A 40 1.09 -10.93 -11.85
C ASP A 40 0.54 -10.94 -13.27
N GLU A 41 -0.76 -10.92 -13.43
CA GLU A 41 -1.42 -10.84 -14.75
C GLU A 41 -1.74 -9.42 -15.20
N HIS A 42 -1.37 -8.41 -14.41
CA HIS A 42 -1.66 -7.02 -14.76
C HIS A 42 -0.90 -6.62 -16.04
N PRO A 43 -1.55 -5.90 -16.99
CA PRO A 43 -0.90 -5.51 -18.26
C PRO A 43 0.37 -4.69 -18.09
N HIS A 44 0.51 -3.96 -16.98
CA HIS A 44 1.67 -3.12 -16.69
C HIS A 44 2.55 -3.70 -15.59
N PHE A 45 2.54 -5.02 -15.41
CA PHE A 45 3.27 -5.73 -14.36
C PHE A 45 4.75 -5.33 -14.31
N GLU A 46 5.44 -5.33 -15.44
CA GLU A 46 6.88 -5.01 -15.47
C GLU A 46 7.17 -3.58 -15.03
N ARG A 47 6.30 -2.65 -15.38
CA ARG A 47 6.42 -1.26 -14.94
C ARG A 47 6.19 -1.13 -13.42
N LEU A 48 5.18 -1.81 -12.90
CA LEU A 48 4.88 -1.85 -11.46
C LEU A 48 6.05 -2.47 -10.70
N LYS A 49 6.62 -3.56 -11.23
CA LYS A 49 7.75 -4.26 -10.63
C LYS A 49 8.98 -3.36 -10.50
N ALA A 50 9.25 -2.53 -11.51
CA ALA A 50 10.40 -1.63 -11.50
C ALA A 50 10.33 -0.62 -10.36
N GLY A 51 9.13 -0.20 -9.94
CA GLY A 51 8.93 0.75 -8.86
C GLY A 51 8.42 0.14 -7.56
N ALA A 52 8.44 -1.19 -7.41
CA ALA A 52 7.86 -1.84 -6.25
C ALA A 52 8.58 -1.49 -4.93
N TYR A 53 7.80 -1.38 -3.86
CA TYR A 53 8.33 -1.21 -2.51
C TYR A 53 8.80 -2.58 -2.00
N ALA A 54 10.10 -2.73 -1.82
CA ALA A 54 10.70 -4.04 -1.55
C ALA A 54 10.36 -4.58 -0.17
N LEU A 55 10.13 -5.89 -0.09
CA LEU A 55 9.98 -6.61 1.16
C LEU A 55 11.37 -6.93 1.71
N THR A 56 11.85 -6.08 2.61
CA THR A 56 13.17 -6.20 3.24
C THR A 56 13.05 -6.80 4.64
N PRO A 57 14.18 -7.24 5.28
CA PRO A 57 14.12 -7.67 6.68
C PRO A 57 13.52 -6.61 7.62
N ALA A 58 13.79 -5.33 7.38
CA ALA A 58 13.22 -4.25 8.19
C ALA A 58 11.69 -4.16 8.02
N VAL A 59 11.17 -4.38 6.81
CA VAL A 59 9.72 -4.46 6.56
C VAL A 59 9.12 -5.68 7.26
N LEU A 60 9.81 -6.83 7.24
CA LEU A 60 9.36 -8.04 7.92
C LEU A 60 9.23 -7.83 9.43
N GLU A 61 10.11 -7.05 10.05
CA GLU A 61 9.97 -6.68 11.46
C GLU A 61 8.69 -5.86 11.68
N GLN A 62 8.34 -4.98 10.76
CA GLN A 62 7.10 -4.23 10.84
C GLN A 62 5.87 -5.13 10.63
N VAL A 63 5.95 -6.17 9.80
CA VAL A 63 4.88 -7.19 9.68
C VAL A 63 4.61 -7.82 11.05
N ARG A 64 5.66 -8.17 11.78
CA ARG A 64 5.54 -8.71 13.12
C ARG A 64 4.81 -7.73 14.04
N THR A 65 5.16 -6.45 14.00
CA THR A 65 4.50 -5.40 14.78
C THR A 65 3.00 -5.32 14.47
N VAL A 66 2.63 -5.35 13.19
CA VAL A 66 1.23 -5.31 12.76
C VAL A 66 0.48 -6.53 13.27
N MET A 67 1.05 -7.71 13.11
CA MET A 67 0.41 -8.98 13.50
C MET A 67 0.24 -9.09 15.02
N THR A 68 1.23 -8.67 15.80
CA THR A 68 1.13 -8.72 17.27
C THR A 68 0.18 -7.67 17.83
N GLY A 69 -0.10 -6.61 17.10
CA GLY A 69 -1.07 -5.58 17.50
C GLY A 69 -2.53 -5.97 17.27
N MET A 70 -2.79 -7.12 16.65
CA MET A 70 -4.16 -7.58 16.39
C MET A 70 -4.80 -8.16 17.65
N ALA A 71 -6.06 -7.81 17.88
CA ALA A 71 -6.82 -8.36 18.99
C ALA A 71 -7.07 -9.86 18.80
N VAL A 72 -7.11 -10.61 19.92
CA VAL A 72 -7.51 -12.02 19.87
C VAL A 72 -8.95 -12.09 19.37
N GLY A 73 -9.18 -12.87 18.31
CA GLY A 73 -10.48 -12.99 17.67
C GLY A 73 -10.73 -11.98 16.55
N ASP A 74 -9.82 -11.07 16.30
CA ASP A 74 -9.89 -10.20 15.11
C ASP A 74 -9.50 -11.02 13.89
N THR A 75 -10.50 -11.45 13.11
CA THR A 75 -10.30 -12.33 11.97
C THR A 75 -10.28 -11.60 10.64
N ALA A 76 -10.68 -10.34 10.59
CA ALA A 76 -10.82 -9.62 9.33
C ALA A 76 -9.53 -9.60 8.50
N LEU A 77 -8.43 -9.15 9.09
CA LEU A 77 -7.13 -9.11 8.42
C LEU A 77 -6.52 -10.50 8.27
N ILE A 78 -6.71 -11.37 9.28
CA ILE A 78 -6.21 -12.74 9.26
C ILE A 78 -6.90 -13.55 8.18
N ASP A 79 -8.21 -13.44 8.03
CA ASP A 79 -8.99 -14.14 7.01
C ASP A 79 -8.53 -13.73 5.61
N LEU A 80 -8.32 -12.44 5.39
CA LEU A 80 -7.79 -11.94 4.14
C LEU A 80 -6.39 -12.46 3.86
N TYR A 81 -5.54 -12.47 4.87
CA TYR A 81 -4.18 -12.99 4.79
C TYR A 81 -4.18 -14.48 4.42
N GLY A 82 -5.05 -15.26 5.06
CA GLY A 82 -5.16 -16.70 4.83
C GLY A 82 -5.80 -17.06 3.50
N ASN A 83 -6.79 -16.31 3.03
CA ASN A 83 -7.61 -16.64 1.87
C ASN A 83 -7.20 -15.92 0.59
N LYS A 84 -6.68 -14.72 0.72
CA LYS A 84 -6.36 -13.83 -0.41
C LYS A 84 -4.87 -13.64 -0.63
N GLY A 85 -4.04 -14.31 0.14
CA GLY A 85 -2.60 -14.14 0.10
C GLY A 85 -2.09 -13.30 1.26
N THR A 86 -0.89 -12.76 1.13
CA THR A 86 -0.12 -12.15 2.21
C THR A 86 0.02 -10.64 2.08
N ALA A 87 -0.70 -10.03 1.15
CA ALA A 87 -0.49 -8.62 0.79
C ALA A 87 -0.89 -7.64 1.88
N ASP A 88 -1.99 -7.92 2.61
CA ASP A 88 -2.61 -6.92 3.49
C ASP A 88 -1.77 -6.55 4.73
N PRO A 89 -1.25 -7.50 5.52
CA PRO A 89 -0.35 -7.13 6.62
C PRO A 89 0.94 -6.47 6.15
N SER A 90 1.51 -6.91 5.04
CA SER A 90 2.74 -6.33 4.51
C SER A 90 2.52 -4.92 3.96
N LEU A 91 1.32 -4.62 3.49
CA LEU A 91 0.97 -3.28 3.01
C LEU A 91 1.06 -2.25 4.15
N VAL A 92 0.44 -2.55 5.29
CA VAL A 92 0.53 -1.69 6.49
C VAL A 92 1.97 -1.63 7.00
N ALA A 93 2.66 -2.76 7.03
CA ALA A 93 4.05 -2.83 7.48
C ALA A 93 4.98 -2.01 6.59
N SER A 94 4.79 -2.04 5.28
CA SER A 94 5.58 -1.24 4.33
C SER A 94 5.37 0.26 4.56
N ALA A 95 4.14 0.69 4.81
CA ALA A 95 3.84 2.07 5.14
C ALA A 95 4.54 2.49 6.44
N LEU A 96 4.49 1.66 7.47
CA LEU A 96 5.17 1.93 8.75
C LEU A 96 6.68 2.05 8.56
N HIS A 97 7.26 1.16 7.77
CA HIS A 97 8.69 1.20 7.46
C HIS A 97 9.06 2.50 6.73
N ALA A 98 8.29 2.87 5.71
CA ALA A 98 8.53 4.09 4.94
C ALA A 98 8.45 5.34 5.83
N ILE A 99 7.44 5.41 6.70
CA ILE A 99 7.28 6.50 7.65
C ILE A 99 8.48 6.56 8.60
N ALA A 100 8.92 5.41 9.12
CA ALA A 100 10.05 5.36 10.05
C ALA A 100 11.36 5.80 9.40
N VAL A 101 11.59 5.43 8.14
CA VAL A 101 12.77 5.86 7.38
C VAL A 101 12.74 7.37 7.16
N ASP A 102 11.58 7.94 6.89
CA ASP A 102 11.45 9.36 6.58
C ASP A 102 11.40 10.25 7.83
N GLN A 103 11.17 9.71 9.03
CA GLN A 103 11.09 10.49 10.27
C GLN A 103 12.34 11.30 10.57
N GLY A 104 13.52 10.81 10.19
CA GLY A 104 14.78 11.51 10.40
C GLY A 104 15.13 12.50 9.28
N ALA A 105 14.36 12.54 8.22
CA ALA A 105 14.63 13.40 7.06
C ALA A 105 14.00 14.77 7.24
N LEU A 106 14.71 15.82 6.82
CA LEU A 106 14.20 17.19 6.89
C LEU A 106 12.98 17.38 5.98
N PHE A 107 12.92 16.66 4.87
CA PHE A 107 11.84 16.70 3.88
C PHE A 107 11.30 15.32 3.60
N GLY A 108 10.89 14.61 4.65
CA GLY A 108 10.29 13.29 4.53
C GLY A 108 8.95 13.33 3.77
N ASP A 109 8.60 12.22 3.11
CA ASP A 109 7.37 12.10 2.35
C ASP A 109 6.19 11.74 3.26
N ASP A 110 4.98 12.10 2.84
CA ASP A 110 3.74 11.67 3.46
C ASP A 110 3.26 10.39 2.80
N TRP A 111 3.09 9.34 3.59
CA TRP A 111 2.70 8.02 3.09
C TRP A 111 1.24 7.71 3.42
N THR A 112 0.50 7.29 2.42
CA THR A 112 -0.92 6.93 2.52
C THR A 112 -1.16 5.60 1.82
N ILE A 113 -1.98 4.74 2.42
CA ILE A 113 -2.42 3.50 1.79
C ILE A 113 -3.70 3.75 1.01
N VAL A 114 -3.79 3.20 -0.20
CA VAL A 114 -4.99 3.27 -1.05
C VAL A 114 -5.66 1.91 -1.05
N THR A 115 -6.83 1.81 -0.44
CA THR A 115 -7.53 0.55 -0.27
C THR A 115 -9.04 0.75 -0.08
N ASN A 116 -9.83 -0.27 -0.45
CA ASN A 116 -11.24 -0.40 -0.10
C ASN A 116 -11.46 -1.42 1.02
N ASP A 117 -10.41 -2.04 1.51
CA ASP A 117 -10.51 -3.13 2.47
C ASP A 117 -10.63 -2.59 3.89
N GLY A 118 -11.75 -2.89 4.57
CA GLY A 118 -11.99 -2.44 5.95
C GLY A 118 -10.98 -2.97 6.95
N GLY A 119 -10.49 -4.19 6.76
CA GLY A 119 -9.45 -4.78 7.63
C GLY A 119 -8.13 -4.02 7.52
N VAL A 120 -7.75 -3.64 6.32
CA VAL A 120 -6.53 -2.83 6.08
C VAL A 120 -6.72 -1.44 6.67
N GLU A 121 -7.87 -0.81 6.45
CA GLU A 121 -8.18 0.52 7.00
C GLU A 121 -8.08 0.52 8.54
N ASP A 122 -8.66 -0.48 9.20
CA ASP A 122 -8.63 -0.61 10.65
C ASP A 122 -7.22 -0.83 11.18
N ALA A 123 -6.45 -1.72 10.55
CA ALA A 123 -5.06 -1.98 10.94
C ALA A 123 -4.19 -0.72 10.74
N ALA A 124 -4.36 -0.02 9.63
CA ALA A 124 -3.65 1.22 9.36
C ALA A 124 -3.97 2.28 10.42
N ALA A 125 -5.25 2.45 10.75
CA ALA A 125 -5.69 3.41 11.77
C ALA A 125 -5.07 3.11 13.15
N ARG A 126 -5.00 1.84 13.54
CA ARG A 126 -4.36 1.43 14.81
C ARG A 126 -2.90 1.82 14.88
N HIS A 127 -2.22 1.88 13.75
CA HIS A 127 -0.80 2.21 13.66
C HIS A 127 -0.54 3.65 13.20
N GLY A 128 -1.59 4.48 13.11
CA GLY A 128 -1.45 5.89 12.74
C GLY A 128 -1.13 6.12 11.27
N VAL A 129 -1.45 5.17 10.40
CA VAL A 129 -1.23 5.28 8.95
C VAL A 129 -2.50 5.77 8.27
N ALA A 130 -2.39 6.81 7.45
CA ALA A 130 -3.52 7.35 6.70
C ALA A 130 -3.95 6.41 5.57
N THR A 131 -5.24 6.39 5.27
CA THR A 131 -5.80 5.64 4.15
C THR A 131 -6.73 6.54 3.32
N ILE A 132 -6.80 6.27 2.03
CA ILE A 132 -7.80 6.86 1.13
C ILE A 132 -8.41 5.76 0.26
N LYS A 133 -9.57 6.05 -0.30
CA LYS A 133 -10.25 5.14 -1.23
C LYS A 133 -9.66 5.23 -2.64
N PRO A 134 -9.76 4.17 -3.46
CA PRO A 134 -9.31 4.22 -4.85
C PRO A 134 -9.95 5.35 -5.66
N ALA A 135 -11.22 5.68 -5.40
CA ALA A 135 -11.89 6.79 -6.08
C ALA A 135 -11.25 8.14 -5.76
N GLU A 136 -10.75 8.33 -4.54
CA GLU A 136 -10.05 9.55 -4.14
C GLU A 136 -8.70 9.67 -4.88
N LEU A 137 -7.97 8.57 -4.98
CA LEU A 137 -6.72 8.57 -5.75
C LEU A 137 -6.98 8.82 -7.24
N ALA A 138 -8.03 8.21 -7.80
CA ALA A 138 -8.41 8.44 -9.19
C ALA A 138 -8.68 9.93 -9.46
N ALA A 139 -9.37 10.59 -8.55
CA ALA A 139 -9.62 12.02 -8.66
C ALA A 139 -8.33 12.85 -8.63
N LEU A 140 -7.39 12.50 -7.76
CA LEU A 140 -6.09 13.18 -7.70
C LEU A 140 -5.30 13.01 -8.99
N ILE A 141 -5.32 11.82 -9.57
CA ILE A 141 -4.65 11.54 -10.85
C ILE A 141 -5.29 12.36 -11.98
N ASP A 142 -6.61 12.37 -12.03
CA ASP A 142 -7.36 13.07 -13.08
C ASP A 142 -7.16 14.60 -13.00
N GLU A 143 -7.08 15.15 -11.79
CA GLU A 143 -6.79 16.58 -11.59
C GLU A 143 -5.38 16.97 -12.03
N ALA A 144 -4.45 16.03 -11.98
CA ALA A 144 -3.05 16.26 -12.34
C ALA A 144 -2.77 16.18 -13.85
N THR A 145 -3.76 15.71 -14.63
CA THR A 145 -3.60 15.58 -16.10
C THR A 145 -4.10 16.80 -16.89
#